data_e32ab2d34df2630799742f77fae7aad7
#
_entry.id   e32ab2d34df2630799742f77fae7aad7
#
_cell.length_a   1.000
_cell.length_b   1.000
_cell.length_c   1.000
_cell.angle_alpha   90.00
_cell.angle_beta   90.00
_cell.angle_gamma   90.00
#
_symmetry.space_group_name_H-M   'P 1'
#
loop_
_entity.id
_entity.type
_entity.pdbx_description
1 polymer ?
#
loop_
_entity_poly.entity_id
_entity_poly.type
_entity_poly.pdbx_seq_one_letter_code
_entity_poly.pdbx_strand_id
1 'polypeptide(L)'
;MDRTIRKESAVAQGETKLLYPGLAGFYETMLPIAATFVRVVVGIMFLMHVTTKFKLGADAVAANIFAKNGIEPALMWAYVIMFLEAVGGVCLIIGLFTRFFAAALAIEMLVALLFVHLPKGYAAAGGGYEYVLLIGMVCFAIAIRGGGPYSVDRAIGKEL
;
A
#
# COMPACT_ATOMS: atom_id res chain seq x y z
N MET A 1 3.36 17.82 33.79
CA MET A 1 3.66 18.53 32.53
C MET A 1 2.39 19.29 32.15
N ASP A 2 2.45 20.60 32.23
CA ASP A 2 1.29 21.48 32.25
C ASP A 2 0.51 21.45 30.91
N ARG A 3 -0.83 21.41 31.01
CA ARG A 3 -1.74 21.45 29.81
C ARG A 3 -1.54 22.71 28.97
N THR A 4 -1.06 23.79 29.59
CA THR A 4 -0.78 25.07 28.93
C THR A 4 0.41 25.01 28.01
N ILE A 5 1.50 24.36 28.42
CA ILE A 5 2.72 24.16 27.63
C ILE A 5 2.43 23.25 26.41
N ARG A 6 1.56 22.24 26.59
CA ARG A 6 1.15 21.35 25.49
C ARG A 6 0.28 22.05 24.44
N LYS A 7 -0.55 23.02 24.87
CA LYS A 7 -1.37 23.84 23.95
C LYS A 7 -0.52 24.83 23.16
N GLU A 8 0.48 25.44 23.79
CA GLU A 8 1.38 26.38 23.12
C GLU A 8 2.30 25.71 22.11
N SER A 9 2.79 24.49 22.42
CA SER A 9 3.57 23.70 21.46
C SER A 9 2.73 23.22 20.26
N ALA A 10 1.45 22.89 20.46
CA ALA A 10 0.53 22.50 19.39
C ALA A 10 0.22 23.67 18.44
N VAL A 11 0.06 24.89 18.98
CA VAL A 11 -0.14 26.10 18.17
C VAL A 11 1.12 26.46 17.37
N ALA A 12 2.31 26.22 17.93
CA ALA A 12 3.58 26.46 17.26
C ALA A 12 3.86 25.47 16.10
N GLN A 13 3.17 24.30 16.07
CA GLN A 13 3.30 23.27 15.02
C GLN A 13 2.26 23.43 13.90
N GLY A 14 1.46 24.49 13.87
CA GLY A 14 0.48 24.75 12.80
C GLY A 14 -0.72 23.79 12.79
N GLU A 15 -1.09 23.20 13.92
CA GLU A 15 -2.27 22.35 14.02
C GLU A 15 -3.55 23.15 13.71
N THR A 16 -4.28 22.72 12.70
CA THR A 16 -5.58 23.31 12.33
C THR A 16 -6.63 22.96 13.37
N LYS A 17 -7.38 23.98 13.84
CA LYS A 17 -8.49 23.78 14.77
C LYS A 17 -9.71 23.25 14.01
N LEU A 18 -10.38 22.24 14.58
CA LEU A 18 -11.64 21.75 14.06
C LEU A 18 -12.72 22.84 14.16
N LEU A 19 -13.48 23.03 13.09
CA LEU A 19 -14.67 23.90 13.10
C LEU A 19 -15.71 23.45 14.13
N TYR A 20 -15.82 22.12 14.32
CA TYR A 20 -16.68 21.49 15.32
C TYR A 20 -15.81 20.69 16.31
N PRO A 21 -15.38 21.30 17.43
CA PRO A 21 -14.50 20.63 18.41
C PRO A 21 -15.07 19.33 19.00
N GLY A 22 -16.40 19.17 19.02
CA GLY A 22 -17.07 17.96 19.49
C GLY A 22 -16.77 16.70 18.66
N LEU A 23 -16.25 16.86 17.44
CA LEU A 23 -15.84 15.72 16.58
C LEU A 23 -14.41 15.23 16.86
N ALA A 24 -13.65 15.88 17.72
CA ALA A 24 -12.25 15.51 17.99
C ALA A 24 -12.13 14.05 18.45
N GLY A 25 -12.92 13.64 19.44
CA GLY A 25 -12.91 12.27 19.94
C GLY A 25 -13.31 11.22 18.89
N PHE A 26 -14.21 11.57 17.98
CA PHE A 26 -14.56 10.71 16.85
C PHE A 26 -13.36 10.49 15.93
N TYR A 27 -12.68 11.56 15.52
CA TYR A 27 -11.51 11.43 14.63
C TYR A 27 -10.36 10.70 15.31
N GLU A 28 -10.08 10.95 16.58
CA GLU A 28 -9.04 10.25 17.35
C GLU A 28 -9.31 8.74 17.39
N THR A 29 -10.56 8.33 17.56
CA THR A 29 -10.95 6.92 17.60
C THR A 29 -10.96 6.28 16.21
N MET A 30 -11.44 6.99 15.20
CA MET A 30 -11.61 6.43 13.85
C MET A 30 -10.32 6.40 13.03
N LEU A 31 -9.38 7.31 13.26
CA LEU A 31 -8.14 7.38 12.49
C LEU A 31 -7.33 6.06 12.45
N PRO A 32 -7.08 5.39 13.61
CA PRO A 32 -6.39 4.11 13.60
C PRO A 32 -7.20 2.98 12.92
N ILE A 33 -8.52 3.01 13.06
CA ILE A 33 -9.43 2.04 12.43
C ILE A 33 -9.42 2.23 10.91
N ALA A 34 -9.59 3.45 10.43
CA ALA A 34 -9.57 3.78 9.01
C ALA A 34 -8.26 3.37 8.34
N ALA A 35 -7.13 3.65 8.99
CA ALA A 35 -5.84 3.26 8.48
C ALA A 35 -5.64 1.73 8.41
N THR A 36 -6.11 1.02 9.42
CA THR A 36 -6.09 -0.45 9.42
C THR A 36 -6.97 -0.99 8.29
N PHE A 37 -8.15 -0.41 8.12
CA PHE A 37 -9.07 -0.80 7.05
C PHE A 37 -8.45 -0.61 5.66
N VAL A 38 -7.83 0.54 5.40
CA VAL A 38 -7.12 0.80 4.13
C VAL A 38 -6.04 -0.24 3.89
N ARG A 39 -5.21 -0.54 4.89
CA ARG A 39 -4.15 -1.55 4.80
C ARG A 39 -4.70 -2.94 4.46
N VAL A 40 -5.77 -3.36 5.16
CA VAL A 40 -6.42 -4.66 4.93
C VAL A 40 -7.02 -4.75 3.54
N VAL A 41 -7.74 -3.72 3.09
CA VAL A 41 -8.34 -3.69 1.74
C VAL A 41 -7.26 -3.78 0.66
N VAL A 42 -6.16 -3.03 0.79
CA VAL A 42 -5.04 -3.11 -0.16
C VAL A 42 -4.43 -4.51 -0.17
N GLY A 43 -4.22 -5.14 0.99
CA GLY A 43 -3.74 -6.52 1.06
C GLY A 43 -4.67 -7.51 0.35
N ILE A 44 -5.99 -7.40 0.55
CA ILE A 44 -6.99 -8.23 -0.15
C ILE A 44 -6.91 -8.00 -1.67
N MET A 45 -6.75 -6.76 -2.12
CA MET A 45 -6.63 -6.44 -3.55
C MET A 45 -5.43 -7.15 -4.18
N PHE A 46 -4.26 -7.13 -3.56
CA PHE A 46 -3.09 -7.85 -4.05
C PHE A 46 -3.32 -9.36 -4.07
N LEU A 47 -3.98 -9.94 -3.06
CA LEU A 47 -4.34 -11.37 -3.08
C LEU A 47 -5.30 -11.71 -4.22
N MET A 48 -6.25 -10.85 -4.54
CA MET A 48 -7.13 -11.04 -5.71
C MET A 48 -6.35 -10.97 -7.01
N HIS A 49 -5.40 -10.04 -7.14
CA HIS A 49 -4.54 -9.93 -8.32
C HIS A 49 -3.66 -11.16 -8.50
N VAL A 50 -3.01 -11.64 -7.45
CA VAL A 50 -2.13 -12.82 -7.56
C VAL A 50 -2.90 -14.10 -7.85
N THR A 51 -4.15 -14.26 -7.36
CA THR A 51 -4.96 -15.44 -7.72
C THR A 51 -5.20 -15.54 -9.22
N THR A 52 -5.36 -14.41 -9.92
CA THR A 52 -5.47 -14.40 -11.39
C THR A 52 -4.16 -14.82 -12.03
N LYS A 53 -3.01 -14.35 -11.52
CA LYS A 53 -1.68 -14.75 -12.03
C LYS A 53 -1.40 -16.24 -11.78
N PHE A 54 -1.80 -16.78 -10.63
CA PHE A 54 -1.68 -18.24 -10.38
C PHE A 54 -2.51 -19.07 -11.36
N LYS A 55 -3.72 -18.63 -11.72
CA LYS A 55 -4.56 -19.31 -12.72
C LYS A 55 -3.95 -19.27 -14.13
N LEU A 56 -3.29 -18.17 -14.48
CA LEU A 56 -2.60 -18.02 -15.77
C LEU A 56 -1.31 -18.86 -15.86
N GLY A 57 -0.63 -19.05 -14.73
CA GLY A 57 0.70 -19.65 -14.66
C GLY A 57 1.84 -18.65 -14.90
N ALA A 58 3.00 -18.94 -14.30
CA ALA A 58 4.15 -18.04 -14.33
C ALA A 58 4.68 -17.76 -15.74
N ASP A 59 4.67 -18.75 -16.63
CA ASP A 59 5.12 -18.59 -18.01
C ASP A 59 4.25 -17.59 -18.78
N ALA A 60 2.93 -17.67 -18.62
CA ALA A 60 2.02 -16.74 -19.27
C ALA A 60 2.15 -15.32 -18.69
N VAL A 61 2.35 -15.19 -17.37
CA VAL A 61 2.65 -13.91 -16.71
C VAL A 61 3.96 -13.33 -17.25
N ALA A 62 5.01 -14.15 -17.35
CA ALA A 62 6.30 -13.76 -17.91
C ALA A 62 6.16 -13.22 -19.33
N ALA A 63 5.52 -13.97 -20.21
CA ALA A 63 5.37 -13.61 -21.63
C ALA A 63 4.51 -12.34 -21.81
N ASN A 64 3.35 -12.28 -21.13
CA ASN A 64 2.35 -11.24 -21.39
C ASN A 64 2.59 -9.92 -20.64
N ILE A 65 3.32 -9.96 -19.53
CA ILE A 65 3.57 -8.77 -18.70
C ILE A 65 5.02 -8.31 -18.81
N PHE A 66 5.99 -9.20 -18.63
CA PHE A 66 7.39 -8.81 -18.55
C PHE A 66 8.09 -8.77 -19.92
N ALA A 67 8.18 -9.89 -20.62
CA ALA A 67 8.86 -9.96 -21.92
C ALA A 67 8.25 -8.99 -22.95
N LYS A 68 6.92 -8.93 -23.01
CA LYS A 68 6.20 -8.00 -23.89
C LYS A 68 6.57 -6.53 -23.67
N ASN A 69 6.94 -6.17 -22.44
CA ASN A 69 7.31 -4.79 -22.08
C ASN A 69 8.84 -4.62 -21.95
N GLY A 70 9.64 -5.57 -22.44
CA GLY A 70 11.10 -5.51 -22.45
C GLY A 70 11.76 -5.70 -21.08
N ILE A 71 11.07 -6.31 -20.12
CA ILE A 71 11.59 -6.54 -18.76
C ILE A 71 12.14 -7.97 -18.71
N GLU A 72 13.46 -8.11 -18.68
CA GLU A 72 14.16 -9.39 -18.64
C GLU A 72 15.01 -9.52 -17.35
N PRO A 73 15.23 -10.74 -16.84
CA PRO A 73 14.66 -12.03 -17.26
C PRO A 73 13.19 -12.19 -16.82
N ALA A 74 12.29 -12.32 -17.79
CA ALA A 74 10.83 -12.23 -17.59
C ALA A 74 10.27 -13.27 -16.61
N LEU A 75 10.72 -14.53 -16.69
CA LEU A 75 10.23 -15.59 -15.82
C LEU A 75 10.63 -15.39 -14.35
N MET A 76 11.83 -14.90 -14.12
CA MET A 76 12.27 -14.55 -12.75
C MET A 76 11.37 -13.49 -12.15
N TRP A 77 11.10 -12.42 -12.89
CA TRP A 77 10.23 -11.33 -12.40
C TRP A 77 8.80 -11.80 -12.21
N ALA A 78 8.28 -12.69 -13.03
CA ALA A 78 6.95 -13.27 -12.83
C ALA A 78 6.85 -13.97 -11.46
N TYR A 79 7.84 -14.82 -11.09
CA TYR A 79 7.86 -15.44 -9.76
C TYR A 79 8.03 -14.43 -8.62
N VAL A 80 8.93 -13.45 -8.79
CA VAL A 80 9.16 -12.42 -7.75
C VAL A 80 7.88 -11.65 -7.46
N ILE A 81 7.16 -11.21 -8.49
CA ILE A 81 5.92 -10.44 -8.33
C ILE A 81 4.80 -11.31 -7.75
N MET A 82 4.62 -12.54 -8.25
CA MET A 82 3.62 -13.46 -7.69
C MET A 82 3.88 -13.75 -6.21
N PHE A 83 5.14 -13.93 -5.83
CA PHE A 83 5.53 -14.09 -4.42
C PHE A 83 5.25 -12.82 -3.62
N LEU A 84 5.65 -11.65 -4.14
CA LEU A 84 5.48 -10.37 -3.45
C LEU A 84 4.00 -10.04 -3.23
N GLU A 85 3.15 -10.21 -4.23
CA GLU A 85 1.71 -9.97 -4.09
C GLU A 85 1.04 -10.96 -3.13
N ALA A 86 1.44 -12.25 -3.17
CA ALA A 86 0.88 -13.26 -2.27
C ALA A 86 1.29 -13.03 -0.81
N VAL A 87 2.59 -12.97 -0.54
CA VAL A 87 3.12 -12.82 0.81
C VAL A 87 2.88 -11.40 1.32
N GLY A 88 3.16 -10.39 0.51
CA GLY A 88 2.92 -8.99 0.84
C GLY A 88 1.45 -8.68 1.12
N GLY A 89 0.53 -9.25 0.33
CA GLY A 89 -0.90 -9.13 0.57
C GLY A 89 -1.32 -9.69 1.94
N VAL A 90 -0.85 -10.90 2.29
CA VAL A 90 -1.10 -11.49 3.63
C VAL A 90 -0.48 -10.64 4.72
N CYS A 91 0.78 -10.23 4.55
CA CYS A 91 1.50 -9.41 5.52
C CYS A 91 0.81 -8.05 5.74
N LEU A 92 0.28 -7.41 4.69
CA LEU A 92 -0.51 -6.20 4.84
C LEU A 92 -1.81 -6.45 5.61
N ILE A 93 -2.50 -7.56 5.39
CA ILE A 93 -3.75 -7.88 6.11
C ILE A 93 -3.49 -7.97 7.61
N ILE A 94 -2.51 -8.79 8.02
CA ILE A 94 -2.22 -8.99 9.44
C ILE A 94 -1.37 -7.89 10.06
N GLY A 95 -0.72 -7.05 9.23
CA GLY A 95 0.18 -6.00 9.68
C GLY A 95 1.53 -6.52 10.17
N LEU A 96 2.15 -7.42 9.42
CA LEU A 96 3.48 -7.97 9.70
C LEU A 96 4.48 -7.44 8.68
N PHE A 97 5.62 -6.90 9.16
CA PHE A 97 6.61 -6.24 8.31
C PHE A 97 5.97 -5.23 7.35
N THR A 98 5.01 -4.48 7.88
CA THR A 98 4.10 -3.64 7.09
C THR A 98 4.85 -2.65 6.21
N ARG A 99 5.85 -1.95 6.77
CA ARG A 99 6.62 -0.95 6.02
C ARG A 99 7.37 -1.57 4.85
N PHE A 100 8.01 -2.71 5.08
CA PHE A 100 8.78 -3.42 4.07
C PHE A 100 7.90 -3.86 2.89
N PHE A 101 6.82 -4.60 3.18
CA PHE A 101 5.94 -5.09 2.11
C PHE A 101 5.18 -3.97 1.41
N ALA A 102 4.73 -2.96 2.13
CA ALA A 102 4.09 -1.81 1.52
C ALA A 102 5.05 -1.03 0.61
N ALA A 103 6.31 -0.84 1.00
CA ALA A 103 7.32 -0.21 0.16
C ALA A 103 7.64 -1.05 -1.10
N ALA A 104 7.80 -2.37 -0.94
CA ALA A 104 8.07 -3.27 -2.07
C ALA A 104 6.90 -3.27 -3.07
N LEU A 105 5.64 -3.32 -2.58
CA LEU A 105 4.45 -3.24 -3.42
C LEU A 105 4.29 -1.84 -4.06
N ALA A 106 4.69 -0.77 -3.39
CA ALA A 106 4.71 0.57 -3.98
C ALA A 106 5.71 0.66 -5.15
N ILE A 107 6.90 0.04 -4.99
CA ILE A 107 7.91 -0.04 -6.06
C ILE A 107 7.39 -0.90 -7.23
N GLU A 108 6.73 -2.02 -6.94
CA GLU A 108 6.07 -2.83 -7.96
C GLU A 108 5.06 -2.01 -8.77
N MET A 109 4.20 -1.25 -8.10
CA MET A 109 3.23 -0.38 -8.76
C MET A 109 3.91 0.72 -9.58
N LEU A 110 5.03 1.27 -9.11
CA LEU A 110 5.81 2.24 -9.88
C LEU A 110 6.38 1.63 -11.18
N VAL A 111 6.93 0.42 -11.10
CA VAL A 111 7.42 -0.31 -12.27
C VAL A 111 6.26 -0.61 -13.24
N ALA A 112 5.13 -1.12 -12.73
CA ALA A 112 3.95 -1.38 -13.53
C ALA A 112 3.42 -0.10 -14.20
N LEU A 113 3.43 1.03 -13.49
CA LEU A 113 3.04 2.33 -14.03
C LEU A 113 3.93 2.71 -15.21
N LEU A 114 5.25 2.70 -15.03
CA LEU A 114 6.20 3.20 -16.03
C LEU A 114 6.29 2.30 -17.28
N PHE A 115 6.32 0.98 -17.08
CA PHE A 115 6.61 0.03 -18.17
C PHE A 115 5.37 -0.56 -18.82
N VAL A 116 4.26 -0.70 -18.09
CA VAL A 116 3.08 -1.43 -18.57
C VAL A 116 1.89 -0.51 -18.87
N HIS A 117 1.65 0.49 -18.01
CA HIS A 117 0.40 1.25 -18.05
C HIS A 117 0.54 2.66 -18.63
N LEU A 118 1.70 3.31 -18.47
CA LEU A 118 1.91 4.69 -18.95
C LEU A 118 1.67 4.85 -20.47
N PRO A 119 2.12 3.93 -21.33
CA PRO A 119 1.85 4.03 -22.78
C PRO A 119 0.38 3.90 -23.18
N LYS A 120 -0.47 3.39 -22.28
CA LYS A 120 -1.91 3.17 -22.53
C LYS A 120 -2.78 4.38 -22.14
N GLY A 121 -2.16 5.46 -21.66
CA GLY A 121 -2.87 6.66 -21.22
C GLY A 121 -3.44 6.54 -19.82
N TYR A 122 -4.30 7.49 -19.43
CA TYR A 122 -4.80 7.65 -18.06
C TYR A 122 -5.85 6.60 -17.67
N ALA A 123 -6.90 6.42 -18.48
CA ALA A 123 -8.12 5.71 -18.09
C ALA A 123 -7.91 4.23 -17.77
N ALA A 124 -8.27 3.80 -16.56
CA ALA A 124 -8.15 2.41 -16.11
C ALA A 124 -8.92 1.41 -16.99
N ALA A 125 -10.09 1.80 -17.54
CA ALA A 125 -10.89 0.97 -18.42
C ALA A 125 -10.13 0.53 -19.69
N GLY A 126 -9.19 1.35 -20.18
CA GLY A 126 -8.28 1.03 -21.30
C GLY A 126 -6.96 0.34 -20.85
N GLY A 127 -6.84 -0.04 -19.61
CA GLY A 127 -5.61 -0.55 -19.02
C GLY A 127 -4.58 0.54 -18.70
N GLY A 128 -5.00 1.82 -18.62
CA GLY A 128 -4.18 2.97 -18.29
C GLY A 128 -3.71 3.00 -16.84
N TYR A 129 -2.97 4.05 -16.48
CA TYR A 129 -2.21 4.10 -15.24
C TYR A 129 -3.00 4.63 -14.02
N GLU A 130 -4.22 5.10 -14.15
CA GLU A 130 -5.05 5.68 -13.09
C GLU A 130 -5.09 4.81 -11.82
N TYR A 131 -5.43 3.54 -12.00
CA TYR A 131 -5.55 2.60 -10.89
C TYR A 131 -4.21 2.25 -10.25
N VAL A 132 -3.20 1.99 -11.07
CA VAL A 132 -1.85 1.60 -10.60
C VAL A 132 -1.20 2.75 -9.84
N LEU A 133 -1.38 3.98 -10.32
CA LEU A 133 -0.92 5.19 -9.62
C LEU A 133 -1.58 5.32 -8.24
N LEU A 134 -2.91 5.18 -8.17
CA LEU A 134 -3.64 5.29 -6.91
C LEU A 134 -3.16 4.24 -5.89
N ILE A 135 -3.08 2.97 -6.31
CA ILE A 135 -2.67 1.89 -5.41
C ILE A 135 -1.20 2.05 -4.99
N GLY A 136 -0.31 2.46 -5.90
CA GLY A 136 1.09 2.74 -5.58
C GLY A 136 1.22 3.84 -4.51
N MET A 137 0.47 4.93 -4.63
CA MET A 137 0.46 6.02 -3.64
C MET A 137 -0.12 5.57 -2.30
N VAL A 138 -1.15 4.73 -2.29
CA VAL A 138 -1.69 4.17 -1.05
C VAL A 138 -0.68 3.24 -0.39
N CYS A 139 0.00 2.36 -1.13
CA CYS A 139 1.09 1.52 -0.62
C CYS A 139 2.23 2.37 -0.03
N PHE A 140 2.63 3.44 -0.72
CA PHE A 140 3.64 4.38 -0.22
C PHE A 140 3.19 5.03 1.11
N ALA A 141 1.94 5.49 1.20
CA ALA A 141 1.40 6.06 2.44
C ALA A 141 1.39 5.03 3.60
N ILE A 142 1.05 3.76 3.32
CA ILE A 142 1.12 2.67 4.30
C ILE A 142 2.58 2.43 4.72
N ALA A 143 3.54 2.43 3.80
CA ALA A 143 4.96 2.25 4.09
C ALA A 143 5.49 3.32 5.05
N ILE A 144 5.09 4.58 4.84
CA ILE A 144 5.48 5.69 5.74
C ILE A 144 4.79 5.59 7.09
N ARG A 145 3.49 5.25 7.11
CA ARG A 145 2.71 5.17 8.34
C ARG A 145 3.05 3.95 9.21
N GLY A 146 3.33 2.79 8.60
CA GLY A 146 3.51 1.50 9.27
C GLY A 146 2.19 0.80 9.60
N GLY A 147 2.29 -0.31 10.35
CA GLY A 147 1.19 -1.22 10.65
C GLY A 147 0.07 -0.64 11.53
N GLY A 148 0.43 0.33 12.38
CA GLY A 148 -0.51 0.96 13.30
C GLY A 148 -0.88 0.08 14.52
N PRO A 149 -1.86 0.52 15.34
CA PRO A 149 -2.16 -0.14 16.63
C PRO A 149 -2.76 -1.55 16.47
N TYR A 150 -3.43 -1.84 15.36
CA TYR A 150 -4.06 -3.14 15.07
C TYR A 150 -3.22 -3.97 14.10
N SER A 151 -1.94 -4.22 14.46
CA SER A 151 -0.97 -4.94 13.64
C SER A 151 -0.15 -5.92 14.48
N VAL A 152 0.36 -6.96 13.82
CA VAL A 152 1.33 -7.88 14.41
C VAL A 152 2.62 -7.15 14.75
N ASP A 153 3.08 -6.21 13.92
CA ASP A 153 4.23 -5.35 14.19
C ASP A 153 4.12 -4.67 15.56
N ARG A 154 2.94 -4.14 15.89
CA ARG A 154 2.67 -3.53 17.19
C ARG A 154 2.71 -4.55 18.33
N ALA A 155 2.17 -5.75 18.10
CA ALA A 155 2.14 -6.80 19.11
C ALA A 155 3.54 -7.32 19.47
N ILE A 156 4.44 -7.42 18.47
CA ILE A 156 5.84 -7.85 18.70
C ILE A 156 6.76 -6.68 19.08
N GLY A 157 6.25 -5.44 19.03
CA GLY A 157 7.01 -4.24 19.37
C GLY A 157 8.15 -3.89 18.40
N LYS A 158 8.09 -4.38 17.16
CA LYS A 158 9.10 -4.14 16.10
C LYS A 158 8.41 -3.90 14.77
N GLU A 159 8.86 -2.89 14.04
CA GLU A 159 8.51 -2.64 12.63
C GLU A 159 9.77 -2.72 11.77
N LEU A 160 9.63 -3.21 10.53
CA LEU A 160 10.66 -3.28 9.51
C LEU A 160 10.23 -2.42 8.34
#